data_e73bf51d3ab6e287f4a16fc489531358
#
_entry.id   e73bf51d3ab6e287f4a16fc489531358
#
_cell.length_a   1.000
_cell.length_b   1.000
_cell.length_c   1.000
_cell.angle_alpha   90.00
_cell.angle_beta   90.00
_cell.angle_gamma   90.00
#
_symmetry.space_group_name_H-M   'P 1'
#
loop_
_entity.id
_entity.type
_entity.pdbx_description
1 polymer ?
#
loop_
_entity_poly.entity_id
_entity_poly.type
_entity_poly.pdbx_seq_one_letter_code
_entity_poly.pdbx_strand_id
1 'polypeptide(L)'
;MRQHLAWLAVLTIALPFLGNAQPRGAASSSSSHAQPSKLYRWTDDKGVVHYGDSIPPEYAKQDRNVLNTQGVNVGFEQGELTPEQRAEKARQEAEAKQAQAQREESARRDKMLLETYISVSDIEDLRNRRLELLEGQIKVTELYLANLRKRLLTLQDEASNYKPYTDRENAPQVPENLATDISRTVGSINLYEQTLSRTRSSQETVRNSFDSDIRRFKELKGG
;
A
#
# COMPACT_ATOMS: atom_id res chain seq x y z
N MET A 1 22.40 -16.09 -24.99
CA MET A 1 22.72 -15.67 -26.37
C MET A 1 21.60 -14.84 -26.96
N ARG A 2 22.04 -13.69 -27.52
CA ARG A 2 21.32 -12.73 -28.39
C ARG A 2 20.36 -11.75 -27.73
N GLN A 3 20.95 -10.67 -27.47
CA GLN A 3 20.55 -9.24 -27.43
C GLN A 3 19.81 -8.82 -28.71
N HIS A 4 18.79 -8.00 -28.58
CA HIS A 4 18.40 -7.05 -29.63
C HIS A 4 18.16 -5.68 -28.99
N LEU A 5 19.15 -4.81 -29.18
CA LEU A 5 19.06 -3.36 -29.06
C LEU A 5 18.16 -2.84 -30.21
N ALA A 6 17.22 -1.97 -29.90
CA ALA A 6 16.55 -1.12 -30.89
C ALA A 6 16.89 0.34 -30.56
N TRP A 7 17.55 0.96 -31.51
CA TRP A 7 17.94 2.36 -31.58
C TRP A 7 16.71 3.24 -31.85
N LEU A 8 16.54 4.32 -31.12
CA LEU A 8 15.65 5.43 -31.47
C LEU A 8 16.51 6.61 -31.89
N ALA A 9 16.40 6.95 -33.17
CA ALA A 9 17.02 8.10 -33.82
C ALA A 9 16.32 9.40 -33.40
N VAL A 10 17.10 10.34 -32.85
CA VAL A 10 16.67 11.72 -32.59
C VAL A 10 16.89 12.53 -33.88
N LEU A 11 15.79 13.01 -34.47
CA LEU A 11 15.78 13.88 -35.61
C LEU A 11 15.83 15.34 -35.13
N THR A 12 16.99 15.99 -35.20
CA THR A 12 17.18 17.43 -34.99
C THR A 12 16.85 18.20 -36.26
N ILE A 13 15.78 19.00 -36.23
CA ILE A 13 15.47 19.97 -37.31
C ILE A 13 16.05 21.33 -36.90
N ALA A 14 17.06 21.75 -37.64
CA ALA A 14 17.61 23.10 -37.57
C ALA A 14 16.79 24.00 -38.51
N LEU A 15 16.31 25.14 -38.00
CA LEU A 15 15.70 26.21 -38.76
C LEU A 15 16.65 27.43 -38.74
N PRO A 16 16.82 28.16 -39.88
CA PRO A 16 17.79 29.22 -39.99
C PRO A 16 17.27 30.57 -39.43
N PHE A 17 18.19 31.25 -38.83
CA PHE A 17 18.11 32.62 -38.33
C PHE A 17 18.00 33.60 -39.50
N LEU A 18 16.89 34.30 -39.63
CA LEU A 18 16.76 35.48 -40.47
C LEU A 18 16.71 36.71 -39.54
N GLY A 19 17.79 37.49 -39.58
CA GLY A 19 17.89 38.73 -38.87
C GLY A 19 16.94 39.78 -39.46
N ASN A 20 16.38 40.60 -38.59
CA ASN A 20 15.80 41.86 -39.02
C ASN A 20 16.13 42.99 -38.04
N ALA A 21 16.48 44.09 -38.64
CA ALA A 21 17.07 45.26 -38.02
C ALA A 21 16.08 46.04 -37.13
N GLN A 22 16.64 46.63 -36.05
CA GLN A 22 15.94 47.58 -35.21
C GLN A 22 15.74 48.95 -35.91
N PRO A 23 14.68 49.67 -35.51
CA PRO A 23 14.77 51.13 -35.33
C PRO A 23 14.73 51.47 -33.83
N ARG A 24 15.71 52.23 -33.42
CA ARG A 24 15.72 53.02 -32.18
C ARG A 24 14.63 54.10 -32.25
N GLY A 25 13.81 54.12 -31.21
CA GLY A 25 12.98 55.31 -31.02
C GLY A 25 11.91 55.10 -29.94
N ALA A 26 12.00 55.86 -28.90
CA ALA A 26 11.02 56.30 -27.94
C ALA A 26 11.20 55.66 -26.52
N ALA A 27 11.72 56.54 -25.67
CA ALA A 27 11.62 56.43 -24.23
C ALA A 27 10.12 56.24 -23.82
N SER A 28 9.71 55.02 -23.50
CA SER A 28 8.47 54.82 -22.77
C SER A 28 8.78 54.90 -21.29
N SER A 29 8.34 55.97 -20.69
CA SER A 29 8.20 56.14 -19.26
C SER A 29 7.58 54.86 -18.67
N SER A 30 8.37 54.08 -17.93
CA SER A 30 7.88 53.06 -17.07
C SER A 30 6.96 53.68 -16.02
N SER A 31 5.67 53.70 -16.29
CA SER A 31 4.67 53.84 -15.23
C SER A 31 4.83 52.59 -14.34
N SER A 32 5.60 52.74 -13.27
CA SER A 32 5.57 51.85 -12.15
C SER A 32 4.10 51.80 -11.70
N HIS A 33 3.40 50.73 -12.04
CA HIS A 33 2.16 50.37 -11.34
C HIS A 33 2.59 50.17 -9.89
N ALA A 34 2.43 51.22 -9.08
CA ALA A 34 2.49 51.14 -7.66
C ALA A 34 1.41 50.08 -7.28
N GLN A 35 1.85 48.91 -6.95
CA GLN A 35 0.94 47.96 -6.30
C GLN A 35 0.33 48.70 -5.11
N PRO A 36 -0.99 48.58 -4.87
CA PRO A 36 -1.60 49.26 -3.74
C PRO A 36 -0.85 48.80 -2.49
N SER A 37 -0.18 49.73 -1.82
CA SER A 37 0.59 49.43 -0.61
C SER A 37 -0.38 48.87 0.43
N LYS A 38 -0.21 47.60 0.76
CA LYS A 38 -0.95 46.99 1.86
C LYS A 38 -0.47 47.61 3.15
N LEU A 39 -1.37 48.07 3.97
CA LEU A 39 -1.07 48.55 5.31
C LEU A 39 -1.47 47.45 6.30
N TYR A 40 -0.52 47.08 7.16
CA TYR A 40 -0.79 46.08 8.22
C TYR A 40 -1.07 46.80 9.54
N ARG A 41 -2.02 46.23 10.29
CA ARG A 41 -2.31 46.60 11.68
C ARG A 41 -2.11 45.36 12.55
N TRP A 42 -1.20 45.45 13.52
CA TRP A 42 -1.00 44.40 14.51
C TRP A 42 -0.93 44.97 15.92
N THR A 43 -1.06 44.11 16.94
CA THR A 43 -0.97 44.52 18.35
C THR A 43 0.20 43.78 18.98
N ASP A 44 1.09 44.51 19.66
CA ASP A 44 2.24 43.91 20.34
C ASP A 44 1.82 43.19 21.67
N ASP A 45 2.81 42.55 22.32
CA ASP A 45 2.61 41.82 23.57
C ASP A 45 2.23 42.73 24.75
N LYS A 46 2.36 44.04 24.61
CA LYS A 46 1.99 45.06 25.58
C LYS A 46 0.61 45.66 25.30
N GLY A 47 -0.07 45.18 24.27
CA GLY A 47 -1.40 45.67 23.85
C GLY A 47 -1.35 46.95 23.00
N VAL A 48 -0.17 47.39 22.56
CA VAL A 48 -0.04 48.59 21.70
C VAL A 48 -0.31 48.21 20.25
N VAL A 49 -1.16 49.04 19.61
CA VAL A 49 -1.50 48.85 18.18
C VAL A 49 -0.47 49.54 17.29
N HIS A 50 0.08 48.80 16.35
CA HIS A 50 1.05 49.27 15.36
C HIS A 50 0.44 49.28 13.96
N TYR A 51 0.93 50.17 13.11
CA TYR A 51 0.59 50.24 11.70
C TYR A 51 1.88 50.32 10.87
N GLY A 52 1.94 49.64 9.74
CA GLY A 52 3.10 49.65 8.85
C GLY A 52 2.83 48.98 7.51
N ASP A 53 3.66 49.30 6.53
CA ASP A 53 3.69 48.64 5.21
C ASP A 53 4.45 47.31 5.21
N SER A 54 5.23 47.08 6.26
CA SER A 54 5.91 45.84 6.54
C SER A 54 5.86 45.51 8.05
N ILE A 55 5.97 44.24 8.39
CA ILE A 55 5.94 43.79 9.77
C ILE A 55 7.34 43.39 10.20
N PRO A 56 7.86 43.98 11.27
CA PRO A 56 9.15 43.56 11.82
C PRO A 56 9.18 42.08 12.16
N PRO A 57 10.30 41.37 11.97
CA PRO A 57 10.40 39.92 12.21
C PRO A 57 10.00 39.48 13.62
N GLU A 58 10.17 40.36 14.61
CA GLU A 58 9.80 40.15 16.00
C GLU A 58 8.28 40.00 16.22
N TYR A 59 7.46 40.59 15.34
CA TYR A 59 6.00 40.54 15.36
C TYR A 59 5.42 39.57 14.31
N ALA A 60 6.26 38.83 13.57
CA ALA A 60 5.81 37.90 12.54
C ALA A 60 4.85 36.79 13.05
N LYS A 61 4.94 36.48 14.36
CA LYS A 61 4.09 35.48 15.04
C LYS A 61 2.72 36.00 15.43
N GLN A 62 2.49 37.33 15.34
CA GLN A 62 1.24 37.94 15.76
C GLN A 62 0.25 38.03 14.59
N ASP A 63 -1.02 37.85 14.92
CA ASP A 63 -2.11 38.04 13.98
C ASP A 63 -2.22 39.52 13.55
N ARG A 64 -2.58 39.73 12.29
CA ARG A 64 -2.59 41.05 11.69
C ARG A 64 -3.77 41.29 10.78
N ASN A 65 -4.31 42.47 10.81
CA ASN A 65 -5.31 42.93 9.86
C ASN A 65 -4.64 43.62 8.68
N VAL A 66 -5.10 43.31 7.48
CA VAL A 66 -4.67 44.01 6.24
C VAL A 66 -5.66 45.12 5.98
N LEU A 67 -5.13 46.33 5.89
CA LEU A 67 -5.91 47.54 5.61
C LEU A 67 -5.65 48.01 4.18
N ASN A 68 -6.64 48.63 3.58
CA ASN A 68 -6.44 49.36 2.34
C ASN A 68 -5.82 50.77 2.60
N THR A 69 -5.56 51.50 1.54
CA THR A 69 -5.01 52.90 1.60
C THR A 69 -5.92 53.88 2.34
N GLN A 70 -7.17 53.50 2.59
CA GLN A 70 -8.16 54.34 3.32
C GLN A 70 -8.28 53.90 4.80
N GLY A 71 -7.43 52.93 5.25
CA GLY A 71 -7.44 52.43 6.62
C GLY A 71 -8.61 51.46 6.94
N VAL A 72 -9.34 51.02 5.92
CA VAL A 72 -10.41 50.03 6.08
C VAL A 72 -9.85 48.60 6.10
N ASN A 73 -10.29 47.76 7.03
CA ASN A 73 -9.89 46.36 7.09
C ASN A 73 -10.44 45.61 5.86
N VAL A 74 -9.55 45.08 5.06
CA VAL A 74 -9.84 44.32 3.82
C VAL A 74 -9.44 42.86 3.93
N GLY A 75 -8.77 42.46 5.02
CA GLY A 75 -8.35 41.09 5.23
C GLY A 75 -7.71 40.87 6.59
N PHE A 76 -7.53 39.57 6.90
CA PHE A 76 -6.85 39.09 8.10
C PHE A 76 -5.75 38.12 7.67
N GLU A 77 -4.56 38.31 8.17
CA GLU A 77 -3.45 37.39 8.00
C GLU A 77 -3.07 36.84 9.39
N GLN A 78 -3.09 35.54 9.52
CA GLN A 78 -2.64 34.85 10.73
C GLN A 78 -1.13 34.97 10.87
N GLY A 79 -0.64 35.16 12.08
CA GLY A 79 0.78 35.15 12.39
C GLY A 79 1.45 33.81 12.05
N GLU A 80 2.76 33.82 12.00
CA GLU A 80 3.50 32.58 11.78
C GLU A 80 3.26 31.58 12.92
N LEU A 81 2.86 30.39 12.56
CA LEU A 81 2.64 29.31 13.53
C LEU A 81 3.95 28.99 14.28
N THR A 82 3.83 28.75 15.58
CA THR A 82 4.95 28.22 16.35
C THR A 82 5.38 26.84 15.84
N PRO A 83 6.60 26.37 16.11
CA PRO A 83 7.00 25.02 15.73
C PRO A 83 6.04 23.93 16.21
N GLU A 84 5.48 24.09 17.43
CA GLU A 84 4.50 23.17 18.00
C GLU A 84 3.18 23.21 17.23
N GLN A 85 2.68 24.41 16.92
CA GLN A 85 1.45 24.59 16.13
C GLN A 85 1.59 24.04 14.71
N ARG A 86 2.77 24.22 14.08
CA ARG A 86 3.08 23.62 12.77
C ARG A 86 3.09 22.09 12.84
N ALA A 87 3.71 21.54 13.89
CA ALA A 87 3.73 20.09 14.09
C ALA A 87 2.33 19.51 14.33
N GLU A 88 1.51 20.18 15.13
CA GLU A 88 0.13 19.77 15.39
C GLU A 88 -0.73 19.86 14.12
N LYS A 89 -0.64 20.96 13.38
CA LYS A 89 -1.34 21.12 12.10
C LYS A 89 -0.92 20.05 11.09
N ALA A 90 0.37 19.76 11.01
CA ALA A 90 0.88 18.70 10.14
C ALA A 90 0.35 17.31 10.53
N ARG A 91 0.21 17.01 11.83
CA ARG A 91 -0.42 15.76 12.31
C ARG A 91 -1.89 15.70 11.91
N GLN A 92 -2.65 16.75 12.17
CA GLN A 92 -4.07 16.82 11.83
C GLN A 92 -4.30 16.67 10.31
N GLU A 93 -3.47 17.32 9.50
CA GLU A 93 -3.52 17.20 8.04
C GLU A 93 -3.17 15.76 7.58
N ALA A 94 -2.16 15.13 8.20
CA ALA A 94 -1.81 13.74 7.92
C ALA A 94 -2.92 12.76 8.29
N GLU A 95 -3.52 12.93 9.47
CA GLU A 95 -4.67 12.12 9.93
C GLU A 95 -5.90 12.31 9.04
N ALA A 96 -6.22 13.56 8.68
CA ALA A 96 -7.32 13.87 7.77
C ALA A 96 -7.10 13.23 6.38
N LYS A 97 -5.89 13.33 5.85
CA LYS A 97 -5.50 12.71 4.57
C LYS A 97 -5.60 11.18 4.63
N GLN A 98 -5.13 10.58 5.73
CA GLN A 98 -5.24 9.14 5.93
C GLN A 98 -6.70 8.69 6.03
N ALA A 99 -7.52 9.40 6.81
CA ALA A 99 -8.95 9.12 6.94
C ALA A 99 -9.67 9.26 5.58
N GLN A 100 -9.32 10.26 4.79
CA GLN A 100 -9.88 10.43 3.45
C GLN A 100 -9.48 9.27 2.53
N ALA A 101 -8.20 8.90 2.51
CA ALA A 101 -7.72 7.77 1.71
C ALA A 101 -8.43 6.46 2.08
N GLN A 102 -8.66 6.21 3.37
CA GLN A 102 -9.40 5.04 3.84
C GLN A 102 -10.87 5.05 3.38
N ARG A 103 -11.53 6.22 3.44
CA ARG A 103 -12.91 6.37 2.95
C ARG A 103 -13.00 6.13 1.44
N GLU A 104 -12.08 6.69 0.67
CA GLU A 104 -12.03 6.48 -0.78
C GLU A 104 -11.74 5.02 -1.16
N GLU A 105 -10.87 4.33 -0.41
CA GLU A 105 -10.59 2.93 -0.62
C GLU A 105 -11.79 2.05 -0.28
N SER A 106 -12.47 2.32 0.85
CA SER A 106 -13.69 1.58 1.20
C SER A 106 -14.80 1.79 0.17
N ALA A 107 -15.02 3.04 -0.27
CA ALA A 107 -16.01 3.35 -1.31
C ALA A 107 -15.70 2.66 -2.65
N ARG A 108 -14.42 2.57 -3.03
CA ARG A 108 -14.01 1.81 -4.22
C ARG A 108 -14.28 0.32 -4.08
N ARG A 109 -13.99 -0.26 -2.91
CA ARG A 109 -14.30 -1.68 -2.62
C ARG A 109 -15.80 -1.95 -2.66
N ASP A 110 -16.59 -1.08 -2.03
CA ASP A 110 -18.06 -1.19 -2.03
C ASP A 110 -18.63 -1.13 -3.45
N LYS A 111 -18.14 -0.18 -4.25
CA LYS A 111 -18.53 -0.06 -5.66
C LYS A 111 -18.18 -1.32 -6.44
N MET A 112 -16.95 -1.82 -6.31
CA MET A 112 -16.50 -3.04 -6.98
C MET A 112 -17.36 -4.25 -6.58
N LEU A 113 -17.71 -4.37 -5.30
CA LEU A 113 -18.55 -5.43 -4.80
C LEU A 113 -19.93 -5.42 -5.45
N LEU A 114 -20.57 -4.23 -5.54
CA LEU A 114 -21.89 -4.05 -6.17
C LEU A 114 -21.86 -4.23 -7.69
N GLU A 115 -20.76 -3.92 -8.35
CA GLU A 115 -20.57 -4.12 -9.79
C GLU A 115 -20.24 -5.57 -10.16
N THR A 116 -19.59 -6.31 -9.24
CA THR A 116 -19.18 -7.70 -9.48
C THR A 116 -20.31 -8.69 -9.26
N TYR A 117 -21.17 -8.42 -8.28
CA TYR A 117 -22.22 -9.36 -7.87
C TYR A 117 -23.61 -8.74 -7.99
N ILE A 118 -24.55 -9.53 -8.48
CA ILE A 118 -25.95 -9.14 -8.61
C ILE A 118 -26.73 -9.45 -7.33
N SER A 119 -26.39 -10.58 -6.69
CA SER A 119 -27.08 -11.10 -5.51
C SER A 119 -26.12 -11.71 -4.49
N VAL A 120 -26.62 -11.92 -3.28
CA VAL A 120 -25.92 -12.67 -2.22
C VAL A 120 -25.67 -14.11 -2.69
N SER A 121 -26.61 -14.72 -3.41
CA SER A 121 -26.45 -16.08 -3.93
C SER A 121 -25.26 -16.21 -4.87
N ASP A 122 -24.98 -15.19 -5.70
CA ASP A 122 -23.84 -15.21 -6.61
C ASP A 122 -22.50 -15.26 -5.82
N ILE A 123 -22.43 -14.53 -4.71
CA ILE A 123 -21.26 -14.53 -3.82
C ILE A 123 -21.12 -15.88 -3.13
N GLU A 124 -22.22 -16.45 -2.62
CA GLU A 124 -22.26 -17.77 -1.97
C GLU A 124 -21.87 -18.89 -2.93
N ASP A 125 -22.37 -18.88 -4.15
CA ASP A 125 -22.05 -19.86 -5.18
C ASP A 125 -20.57 -19.82 -5.55
N LEU A 126 -20.00 -18.62 -5.70
CA LEU A 126 -18.58 -18.49 -5.98
C LEU A 126 -17.72 -18.95 -4.81
N ARG A 127 -18.10 -18.58 -3.57
CA ARG A 127 -17.47 -19.07 -2.35
C ARG A 127 -17.47 -20.60 -2.31
N ASN A 128 -18.64 -21.22 -2.50
CA ASN A 128 -18.82 -22.66 -2.41
C ASN A 128 -17.95 -23.39 -3.44
N ARG A 129 -17.93 -22.93 -4.70
CA ARG A 129 -17.05 -23.49 -5.73
C ARG A 129 -15.57 -23.41 -5.36
N ARG A 130 -15.13 -22.29 -4.78
CA ARG A 130 -13.73 -22.13 -4.34
C ARG A 130 -13.39 -23.01 -3.15
N LEU A 131 -14.30 -23.13 -2.18
CA LEU A 131 -14.12 -24.01 -1.03
C LEU A 131 -14.09 -25.49 -1.44
N GLU A 132 -14.94 -25.92 -2.36
CA GLU A 132 -14.97 -27.27 -2.91
C GLU A 132 -13.64 -27.65 -3.61
N LEU A 133 -13.09 -26.73 -4.40
CA LEU A 133 -11.79 -26.93 -5.03
C LEU A 133 -10.68 -27.14 -4.01
N LEU A 134 -10.63 -26.29 -2.96
CA LEU A 134 -9.63 -26.41 -1.89
C LEU A 134 -9.83 -27.68 -1.07
N GLU A 135 -11.07 -28.07 -0.82
CA GLU A 135 -11.40 -29.32 -0.13
C GLU A 135 -10.94 -30.55 -0.94
N GLY A 136 -11.13 -30.52 -2.25
CA GLY A 136 -10.60 -31.55 -3.14
C GLY A 136 -9.07 -31.66 -3.06
N GLN A 137 -8.37 -30.54 -3.05
CA GLN A 137 -6.90 -30.50 -2.88
C GLN A 137 -6.48 -31.06 -1.51
N ILE A 138 -7.19 -30.71 -0.44
CA ILE A 138 -6.96 -31.23 0.91
C ILE A 138 -7.11 -32.76 0.92
N LYS A 139 -8.22 -33.30 0.41
CA LYS A 139 -8.48 -34.75 0.36
C LYS A 139 -7.39 -35.51 -0.40
N VAL A 140 -6.96 -34.99 -1.56
CA VAL A 140 -5.88 -35.62 -2.34
C VAL A 140 -4.57 -35.61 -1.56
N THR A 141 -4.24 -34.47 -0.91
CA THR A 141 -3.00 -34.36 -0.13
C THR A 141 -3.02 -35.28 1.09
N GLU A 142 -4.15 -35.38 1.79
CA GLU A 142 -4.33 -36.30 2.93
C GLU A 142 -4.16 -37.77 2.52
N LEU A 143 -4.76 -38.16 1.38
CA LEU A 143 -4.59 -39.50 0.84
C LEU A 143 -3.12 -39.80 0.51
N TYR A 144 -2.44 -38.85 -0.10
CA TYR A 144 -1.03 -39.00 -0.44
C TYR A 144 -0.15 -39.11 0.82
N LEU A 145 -0.42 -38.29 1.84
CA LEU A 145 0.24 -38.35 3.14
C LEU A 145 0.01 -39.71 3.82
N ALA A 146 -1.22 -40.26 3.78
CA ALA A 146 -1.51 -41.56 4.32
C ALA A 146 -0.68 -42.66 3.65
N ASN A 147 -0.53 -42.62 2.32
CA ASN A 147 0.31 -43.54 1.56
C ASN A 147 1.81 -43.40 1.90
N LEU A 148 2.30 -42.17 2.03
CA LEU A 148 3.71 -41.92 2.42
C LEU A 148 3.99 -42.42 3.84
N ARG A 149 3.09 -42.21 4.77
CA ARG A 149 3.21 -42.70 6.15
C ARG A 149 3.20 -44.23 6.20
N LYS A 150 2.33 -44.89 5.43
CA LYS A 150 2.32 -46.34 5.30
C LYS A 150 3.66 -46.85 4.73
N ARG A 151 4.18 -46.19 3.67
CA ARG A 151 5.48 -46.54 3.12
C ARG A 151 6.59 -46.37 4.15
N LEU A 152 6.59 -45.28 4.91
CA LEU A 152 7.57 -45.04 5.97
C LEU A 152 7.55 -46.16 7.02
N LEU A 153 6.37 -46.61 7.46
CA LEU A 153 6.26 -47.72 8.39
C LEU A 153 6.88 -49.00 7.81
N THR A 154 6.65 -49.31 6.53
CA THR A 154 7.25 -50.48 5.88
C THR A 154 8.79 -50.39 5.84
N LEU A 155 9.31 -49.19 5.50
CA LEU A 155 10.78 -48.95 5.48
C LEU A 155 11.41 -49.02 6.88
N GLN A 156 10.68 -48.58 7.90
CA GLN A 156 11.13 -48.66 9.30
C GLN A 156 11.13 -50.12 9.80
N ASP A 157 10.12 -50.88 9.44
CA ASP A 157 10.07 -52.32 9.74
C ASP A 157 11.23 -53.06 9.10
N GLU A 158 11.52 -52.78 7.81
CA GLU A 158 12.70 -53.32 7.12
C GLU A 158 14.02 -52.90 7.82
N ALA A 159 14.15 -51.60 8.20
CA ALA A 159 15.29 -51.07 8.89
C ALA A 159 15.53 -51.73 10.26
N SER A 160 14.48 -52.23 10.92
CA SER A 160 14.62 -52.89 12.21
C SER A 160 15.48 -54.13 12.21
N ASN A 161 15.79 -54.69 11.04
CA ASN A 161 16.68 -55.86 10.88
C ASN A 161 18.18 -55.47 10.81
N TYR A 162 18.48 -54.18 10.76
CA TYR A 162 19.85 -53.67 10.57
C TYR A 162 20.34 -52.80 11.73
N LYS A 163 21.64 -52.70 11.94
CA LYS A 163 22.22 -51.73 12.90
C LYS A 163 22.06 -50.28 12.37
N PRO A 164 21.78 -49.34 13.22
CA PRO A 164 21.68 -49.39 14.71
C PRO A 164 20.30 -49.78 15.26
N TYR A 165 19.34 -50.15 14.44
CA TYR A 165 17.93 -50.32 14.84
C TYR A 165 17.62 -51.70 15.45
N THR A 166 18.60 -52.61 15.54
CA THR A 166 18.47 -53.93 16.14
C THR A 166 19.58 -54.18 17.16
N ASP A 167 19.25 -54.91 18.23
CA ASP A 167 20.21 -55.34 19.26
C ASP A 167 20.96 -56.63 18.87
N ARG A 168 20.69 -57.20 17.71
CA ARG A 168 21.40 -58.42 17.24
C ARG A 168 22.88 -58.13 16.99
N GLU A 169 23.74 -58.87 17.70
CA GLU A 169 25.22 -58.62 17.71
C GLU A 169 25.84 -58.68 16.32
N ASN A 170 25.40 -59.57 15.45
CA ASN A 170 25.91 -59.78 14.10
C ASN A 170 25.04 -59.21 12.97
N ALA A 171 24.10 -58.28 13.32
CA ALA A 171 23.31 -57.66 12.26
C ALA A 171 24.14 -56.73 11.36
N PRO A 172 23.90 -56.76 10.05
CA PRO A 172 24.58 -55.87 9.14
C PRO A 172 24.18 -54.36 9.36
N GLN A 173 24.97 -53.48 8.81
CA GLN A 173 24.63 -52.07 8.77
C GLN A 173 23.46 -51.81 7.81
N VAL A 174 22.64 -50.80 8.12
CA VAL A 174 21.55 -50.42 7.23
C VAL A 174 22.08 -50.11 5.82
N PRO A 175 21.49 -50.67 4.76
CA PRO A 175 21.88 -50.36 3.38
C PRO A 175 21.65 -48.90 3.05
N GLU A 176 22.54 -48.28 2.27
CA GLU A 176 22.50 -46.87 1.90
C GLU A 176 21.21 -46.50 1.14
N ASN A 177 20.74 -47.36 0.26
CA ASN A 177 19.47 -47.19 -0.45
C ASN A 177 18.26 -47.13 0.53
N LEU A 178 18.23 -48.00 1.53
CA LEU A 178 17.15 -47.98 2.54
C LEU A 178 17.19 -46.70 3.38
N ALA A 179 18.36 -46.29 3.84
CA ALA A 179 18.55 -45.03 4.55
C ALA A 179 18.13 -43.84 3.70
N THR A 180 18.48 -43.81 2.43
CA THR A 180 18.08 -42.78 1.46
C THR A 180 16.58 -42.78 1.24
N ASP A 181 15.94 -43.92 1.09
CA ASP A 181 14.50 -44.03 0.90
C ASP A 181 13.69 -43.56 2.13
N ILE A 182 14.14 -43.88 3.34
CA ILE A 182 13.57 -43.36 4.58
C ILE A 182 13.68 -41.84 4.60
N SER A 183 14.87 -41.31 4.38
CA SER A 183 15.11 -39.85 4.39
C SER A 183 14.23 -39.11 3.38
N ARG A 184 14.17 -39.64 2.14
CA ARG A 184 13.33 -39.07 1.07
C ARG A 184 11.84 -39.12 1.44
N THR A 185 11.39 -40.23 2.03
CA THR A 185 9.98 -40.37 2.43
C THR A 185 9.62 -39.41 3.55
N VAL A 186 10.48 -39.24 4.56
CA VAL A 186 10.31 -38.26 5.64
C VAL A 186 10.28 -36.83 5.07
N GLY A 187 11.23 -36.51 4.17
CA GLY A 187 11.25 -35.19 3.51
C GLY A 187 9.95 -34.90 2.73
N SER A 188 9.43 -35.91 2.04
CA SER A 188 8.16 -35.79 1.31
C SER A 188 6.98 -35.60 2.28
N ILE A 189 6.89 -36.33 3.39
CA ILE A 189 5.86 -36.16 4.40
C ILE A 189 5.87 -34.70 4.91
N ASN A 190 7.02 -34.19 5.32
CA ASN A 190 7.14 -32.82 5.81
C ASN A 190 6.67 -31.77 4.79
N LEU A 191 7.03 -31.96 3.51
CA LEU A 191 6.60 -31.06 2.43
C LEU A 191 5.08 -31.06 2.25
N TYR A 192 4.47 -32.26 2.24
CA TYR A 192 3.04 -32.38 2.04
C TYR A 192 2.23 -31.95 3.29
N GLU A 193 2.75 -32.11 4.50
CA GLU A 193 2.16 -31.57 5.72
C GLU A 193 2.14 -30.03 5.69
N GLN A 194 3.22 -29.41 5.25
CA GLN A 194 3.25 -27.95 5.04
C GLN A 194 2.25 -27.51 3.96
N THR A 195 2.16 -28.26 2.86
CA THR A 195 1.20 -27.98 1.80
C THR A 195 -0.23 -28.09 2.32
N LEU A 196 -0.54 -29.12 3.08
CA LEU A 196 -1.85 -29.32 3.70
C LEU A 196 -2.21 -28.15 4.63
N SER A 197 -1.28 -27.75 5.49
CA SER A 197 -1.46 -26.62 6.40
C SER A 197 -1.74 -25.32 5.63
N ARG A 198 -0.97 -25.02 4.56
CA ARG A 198 -1.19 -23.83 3.72
C ARG A 198 -2.55 -23.88 3.01
N THR A 199 -2.96 -25.04 2.47
CA THR A 199 -4.24 -25.17 1.79
C THR A 199 -5.42 -24.98 2.75
N ARG A 200 -5.33 -25.50 3.98
CA ARG A 200 -6.34 -25.27 5.03
C ARG A 200 -6.42 -23.80 5.44
N SER A 201 -5.27 -23.13 5.61
CA SER A 201 -5.24 -21.69 5.88
C SER A 201 -5.86 -20.87 4.73
N SER A 202 -5.57 -21.25 3.48
CA SER A 202 -6.20 -20.64 2.31
C SER A 202 -7.72 -20.86 2.29
N GLN A 203 -8.19 -22.03 2.66
CA GLN A 203 -9.62 -22.32 2.76
C GLN A 203 -10.32 -21.42 3.78
N GLU A 204 -9.71 -21.22 4.94
CA GLU A 204 -10.22 -20.33 5.98
C GLU A 204 -10.21 -18.87 5.52
N THR A 205 -9.12 -18.43 4.88
CA THR A 205 -9.03 -17.08 4.31
C THR A 205 -10.13 -16.83 3.27
N VAL A 206 -10.35 -17.76 2.37
CA VAL A 206 -11.44 -17.68 1.38
C VAL A 206 -12.79 -17.56 2.07
N ARG A 207 -13.08 -18.44 3.05
CA ARG A 207 -14.34 -18.39 3.80
C ARG A 207 -14.56 -17.02 4.44
N ASN A 208 -13.59 -16.55 5.22
CA ASN A 208 -13.69 -15.29 5.95
C ASN A 208 -13.84 -14.07 5.01
N SER A 209 -13.13 -14.07 3.89
CA SER A 209 -13.25 -13.01 2.89
C SER A 209 -14.66 -12.95 2.30
N PHE A 210 -15.18 -14.08 1.81
CA PHE A 210 -16.51 -14.11 1.23
C PHE A 210 -17.62 -13.84 2.27
N ASP A 211 -17.46 -14.29 3.50
CA ASP A 211 -18.44 -14.01 4.56
C ASP A 211 -18.44 -12.50 4.92
N SER A 212 -17.28 -11.84 4.83
CA SER A 212 -17.19 -10.38 4.95
C SER A 212 -17.88 -9.67 3.78
N ASP A 213 -17.62 -10.13 2.53
CA ASP A 213 -18.23 -9.59 1.34
C ASP A 213 -19.77 -9.74 1.35
N ILE A 214 -20.27 -10.89 1.81
CA ILE A 214 -21.71 -11.13 1.95
C ILE A 214 -22.34 -10.17 2.95
N ARG A 215 -21.72 -9.99 4.13
CA ARG A 215 -22.20 -9.03 5.12
C ARG A 215 -22.23 -7.61 4.54
N ARG A 216 -21.14 -7.19 3.92
CA ARG A 216 -21.03 -5.87 3.33
C ARG A 216 -22.03 -5.63 2.20
N PHE A 217 -22.21 -6.62 1.33
CA PHE A 217 -23.18 -6.55 0.24
C PHE A 217 -24.62 -6.39 0.77
N LYS A 218 -25.00 -7.13 1.82
CA LYS A 218 -26.30 -6.98 2.48
C LYS A 218 -26.49 -5.56 3.04
N GLU A 219 -25.50 -5.02 3.74
CA GLU A 219 -25.54 -3.64 4.25
C GLU A 219 -25.76 -2.62 3.12
N LEU A 220 -25.03 -2.76 2.01
CA LEU A 220 -25.10 -1.85 0.86
C LEU A 220 -26.42 -1.93 0.09
N LYS A 221 -27.05 -3.10 0.08
CA LYS A 221 -28.36 -3.31 -0.60
C LYS A 221 -29.56 -3.00 0.30
N GLY A 222 -29.35 -2.66 1.56
CA GLY A 222 -30.40 -2.28 2.50
C GLY A 222 -30.96 -3.43 3.34
N GLY A 223 -30.19 -4.50 3.49
CA GLY A 223 -30.47 -5.63 4.38
C GLY A 223 -31.51 -6.57 3.86
#